data_64470ba83f09ba1a3a9cf105ce3bd5b3
#
_entry.id   64470ba83f09ba1a3a9cf105ce3bd5b3
#
_cell.length_a   1.000
_cell.length_b   1.000
_cell.length_c   1.000
_cell.angle_alpha   90.00
_cell.angle_beta   90.00
_cell.angle_gamma   90.00
#
_symmetry.space_group_name_H-M   'P 1'
#
loop_
_entity.id
_entity.type
_entity.pdbx_description
1 polymer ?
#
loop_
_entity_poly.entity_id
_entity_poly.type
_entity_poly.pdbx_seq_one_letter_code
_entity_poly.pdbx_strand_id
1 'polypeptide(L)'
;MYANYLELIKQVTQHLETIIEKIDSLDFCPIIWEDSFALLYELRDTVEQIDKLSEQLDSIFFDDSFWNDPQNKDIVENIEEADKCFNAFSWHFSRIDSVLEEEGPKEWYDKDYEYLSTQLKKAKQHLDQILI
;
A
#
# COMPACT_ATOMS: atom_id res chain seq x y z
N MET A 1 -1.55 -9.09 24.55
CA MET A 1 -0.75 -9.19 23.31
C MET A 1 -1.63 -9.05 22.08
N TYR A 2 -2.72 -9.81 22.00
CA TYR A 2 -3.67 -9.70 20.89
C TYR A 2 -4.29 -8.29 20.77
N ALA A 3 -4.66 -7.68 21.87
CA ALA A 3 -5.24 -6.33 21.87
C ALA A 3 -4.27 -5.27 21.32
N ASN A 4 -2.97 -5.42 21.57
CA ASN A 4 -1.94 -4.51 21.04
C ASN A 4 -1.83 -4.64 19.49
N TYR A 5 -1.97 -5.85 18.97
CA TYR A 5 -1.92 -6.06 17.52
C TYR A 5 -3.17 -5.53 16.84
N LEU A 6 -4.35 -5.66 17.46
CA LEU A 6 -5.57 -5.06 16.93
C LEU A 6 -5.46 -3.54 16.85
N GLU A 7 -4.89 -2.91 17.89
CA GLU A 7 -4.68 -1.47 17.87
C GLU A 7 -3.69 -1.06 16.79
N LEU A 8 -2.61 -1.81 16.62
CA LEU A 8 -1.63 -1.58 15.55
C LEU A 8 -2.28 -1.69 14.17
N ILE A 9 -3.07 -2.74 13.94
CA ILE A 9 -3.78 -2.96 12.67
C ILE A 9 -4.76 -1.81 12.42
N LYS A 10 -5.46 -1.36 13.45
CA LYS A 10 -6.38 -0.23 13.36
C LYS A 10 -5.66 1.05 12.93
N GLN A 11 -4.50 1.34 13.53
CA GLN A 11 -3.68 2.50 13.17
C GLN A 11 -3.18 2.40 11.72
N VAL A 12 -2.70 1.24 11.30
CA VAL A 12 -2.26 0.99 9.93
C VAL A 12 -3.42 1.20 8.96
N THR A 13 -4.61 0.68 9.28
CA THR A 13 -5.80 0.80 8.45
C THR A 13 -6.24 2.26 8.29
N GLN A 14 -6.23 3.03 9.37
CA GLN A 14 -6.58 4.45 9.35
C GLN A 14 -5.61 5.26 8.50
N HIS A 15 -4.31 4.98 8.65
CA HIS A 15 -3.30 5.65 7.84
C HIS A 15 -3.43 5.28 6.37
N LEU A 16 -3.68 4.01 6.08
CA LEU A 16 -3.91 3.53 4.71
C LEU A 16 -5.13 4.21 4.08
N GLU A 17 -6.20 4.38 4.82
CA GLU A 17 -7.39 5.10 4.34
C GLU A 17 -7.05 6.53 3.93
N THR A 18 -6.26 7.24 4.72
CA THR A 18 -5.78 8.58 4.38
C THR A 18 -4.95 8.58 3.11
N ILE A 19 -4.09 7.59 2.93
CA ILE A 19 -3.28 7.44 1.72
C ILE A 19 -4.16 7.19 0.49
N ILE A 20 -5.16 6.33 0.62
CA ILE A 20 -6.11 6.02 -0.47
C ILE A 20 -6.86 7.28 -0.89
N GLU A 21 -7.35 8.06 0.06
CA GLU A 21 -8.04 9.33 -0.22
C GLU A 21 -7.13 10.29 -0.98
N LYS A 22 -5.87 10.38 -0.55
CA LYS A 22 -4.88 11.24 -1.22
C LYS A 22 -4.65 10.78 -2.67
N ILE A 23 -4.46 9.49 -2.90
CA ILE A 23 -4.23 8.95 -4.25
C ILE A 23 -5.46 9.17 -5.13
N ASP A 24 -6.66 8.91 -4.61
CA ASP A 24 -7.89 9.09 -5.37
C ASP A 24 -8.15 10.57 -5.72
N SER A 25 -7.58 11.50 -4.96
CA SER A 25 -7.69 12.94 -5.22
C SER A 25 -6.68 13.47 -6.22
N LEU A 26 -5.64 12.68 -6.56
CA LEU A 26 -4.64 13.09 -7.54
C LEU A 26 -5.23 13.10 -8.94
N ASP A 27 -5.01 14.20 -9.65
CA ASP A 27 -5.46 14.32 -11.03
C ASP A 27 -4.37 13.84 -11.98
N PHE A 28 -4.59 12.66 -12.56
CA PHE A 28 -3.66 12.05 -13.50
C PHE A 28 -3.89 12.61 -14.89
N CYS A 29 -3.18 13.70 -15.19
CA CYS A 29 -3.18 14.27 -16.53
C CYS A 29 -1.82 14.00 -17.18
N PRO A 30 -1.70 12.99 -18.05
CA PRO A 30 -0.41 12.62 -18.66
C PRO A 30 0.07 13.59 -19.75
N ILE A 31 -0.73 14.61 -20.06
CA ILE A 31 -0.52 15.47 -21.22
C ILE A 31 0.56 16.54 -20.96
N ILE A 32 0.83 16.89 -19.69
CA ILE A 32 1.78 17.93 -19.34
C ILE A 32 2.97 17.32 -18.60
N TRP A 33 4.15 17.45 -19.18
CA TRP A 33 5.42 16.93 -18.66
C TRP A 33 5.68 17.32 -17.19
N GLU A 34 5.50 18.59 -16.87
CA GLU A 34 5.76 19.12 -15.52
C GLU A 34 4.82 18.50 -14.48
N ASP A 35 3.55 18.32 -14.83
CA ASP A 35 2.55 17.72 -13.95
C ASP A 35 2.86 16.22 -13.69
N SER A 36 3.43 15.54 -14.69
CA SER A 36 3.83 14.15 -14.55
C SER A 36 4.93 13.98 -13.51
N PHE A 37 5.90 14.90 -13.48
CA PHE A 37 6.96 14.88 -12.46
C PHE A 37 6.44 15.22 -11.07
N ALA A 38 5.56 16.21 -10.95
CA ALA A 38 4.93 16.55 -9.68
C ALA A 38 4.17 15.34 -9.10
N LEU A 39 3.43 14.65 -9.96
CA LEU A 39 2.71 13.44 -9.59
C LEU A 39 3.65 12.31 -9.15
N LEU A 40 4.77 12.16 -9.84
CA LEU A 40 5.79 11.17 -9.49
C LEU A 40 6.35 11.41 -8.09
N TYR A 41 6.64 12.67 -7.74
CA TYR A 41 7.11 13.03 -6.39
C TYR A 41 6.07 12.70 -5.32
N GLU A 42 4.80 12.97 -5.59
CA GLU A 42 3.71 12.62 -4.68
C GLU A 42 3.62 11.10 -4.47
N LEU A 43 3.77 10.34 -5.55
CA LEU A 43 3.75 8.88 -5.47
C LEU A 43 4.98 8.32 -4.75
N ARG A 44 6.16 8.94 -4.91
CA ARG A 44 7.36 8.55 -4.15
C ARG A 44 7.15 8.70 -2.65
N ASP A 45 6.57 9.83 -2.24
CA ASP A 45 6.22 10.04 -0.84
C ASP A 45 5.22 9.00 -0.34
N THR A 46 4.24 8.67 -1.16
CA THR A 46 3.25 7.62 -0.85
C THR A 46 3.90 6.25 -0.67
N VAL A 47 4.85 5.89 -1.53
CA VAL A 47 5.59 4.63 -1.42
C VAL A 47 6.33 4.55 -0.08
N GLU A 48 6.99 5.64 0.33
CA GLU A 48 7.66 5.68 1.63
C GLU A 48 6.68 5.45 2.78
N GLN A 49 5.49 6.02 2.70
CA GLN A 49 4.45 5.82 3.71
C GLN A 49 3.94 4.38 3.72
N ILE A 50 3.74 3.77 2.56
CA ILE A 50 3.33 2.37 2.43
C ILE A 50 4.41 1.44 2.99
N ASP A 51 5.68 1.70 2.71
CA ASP A 51 6.78 0.91 3.25
C ASP A 51 6.84 0.99 4.79
N LYS A 52 6.53 2.14 5.37
CA LYS A 52 6.41 2.29 6.83
C LYS A 52 5.25 1.48 7.40
N LEU A 53 4.12 1.41 6.70
CA LEU A 53 3.00 0.57 7.12
C LEU A 53 3.38 -0.91 7.12
N SER A 54 4.09 -1.35 6.08
CA SER A 54 4.60 -2.71 6.00
C SER A 54 5.55 -3.01 7.16
N GLU A 55 6.47 -2.10 7.49
CA GLU A 55 7.38 -2.24 8.63
C GLU A 55 6.63 -2.35 9.95
N GLN A 56 5.55 -1.60 10.14
CA GLN A 56 4.72 -1.68 11.34
C GLN A 56 4.10 -3.07 11.52
N LEU A 57 3.74 -3.72 10.41
CA LEU A 57 3.20 -5.08 10.46
C LEU A 57 4.28 -6.14 10.76
N ASP A 58 5.56 -5.82 10.58
CA ASP A 58 6.66 -6.76 10.81
C ASP A 58 6.71 -7.26 12.26
N SER A 59 6.32 -6.43 13.23
CA SER A 59 6.26 -6.85 14.64
C SER A 59 5.32 -8.04 14.84
N ILE A 60 4.28 -8.15 14.04
CA ILE A 60 3.34 -9.28 14.06
C ILE A 60 3.95 -10.46 13.32
N PHE A 61 4.58 -10.23 12.17
CA PHE A 61 5.25 -11.28 11.38
C PHE A 61 6.32 -12.01 12.17
N PHE A 62 7.06 -11.30 13.02
CA PHE A 62 8.16 -11.88 13.81
C PHE A 62 7.72 -12.46 15.16
N ASP A 63 6.44 -12.39 15.50
CA ASP A 63 5.92 -13.04 16.70
C ASP A 63 5.45 -14.45 16.36
N ASP A 64 6.34 -15.41 16.51
CA ASP A 64 6.07 -16.82 16.19
C ASP A 64 4.90 -17.38 16.98
N SER A 65 4.76 -17.00 18.23
CA SER A 65 3.68 -17.46 19.10
C SER A 65 2.31 -17.05 18.58
N PHE A 66 2.20 -15.81 18.11
CA PHE A 66 0.98 -15.32 17.50
C PHE A 66 0.75 -15.94 16.13
N TRP A 67 1.80 -15.96 15.30
CA TRP A 67 1.75 -16.37 13.90
C TRP A 67 1.35 -17.84 13.75
N ASN A 68 1.85 -18.69 14.65
CA ASN A 68 1.64 -20.14 14.58
C ASN A 68 0.43 -20.62 15.39
N ASP A 69 -0.29 -19.72 16.07
CA ASP A 69 -1.49 -20.08 16.81
C ASP A 69 -2.65 -20.32 15.84
N PRO A 70 -3.24 -21.55 15.82
CA PRO A 70 -4.36 -21.85 14.91
C PRO A 70 -5.59 -20.94 15.08
N GLN A 71 -5.78 -20.35 16.26
CA GLN A 71 -6.86 -19.41 16.51
C GLN A 71 -6.69 -18.10 15.75
N ASN A 72 -5.46 -17.77 15.36
CA ASN A 72 -5.14 -16.53 14.65
C ASN A 72 -5.04 -16.73 13.13
N LYS A 73 -5.37 -17.91 12.62
CA LYS A 73 -5.19 -18.25 11.21
C LYS A 73 -5.81 -17.23 10.25
N ASP A 74 -7.05 -16.84 10.50
CA ASP A 74 -7.75 -15.90 9.61
C ASP A 74 -7.11 -14.52 9.65
N ILE A 75 -6.66 -14.08 10.83
CA ILE A 75 -5.97 -12.81 11.01
C ILE A 75 -4.62 -12.84 10.24
N VAL A 76 -3.87 -13.91 10.41
CA VAL A 76 -2.57 -14.10 9.74
C VAL A 76 -2.73 -14.06 8.23
N GLU A 77 -3.72 -14.77 7.69
CA GLU A 77 -3.98 -14.80 6.25
C GLU A 77 -4.30 -13.40 5.71
N ASN A 78 -5.13 -12.64 6.42
CA ASN A 78 -5.48 -11.28 6.00
C ASN A 78 -4.28 -10.33 6.08
N ILE A 79 -3.43 -10.47 7.11
CA ILE A 79 -2.19 -9.67 7.21
C ILE A 79 -1.25 -9.99 6.04
N GLU A 80 -1.06 -11.27 5.73
CA GLU A 80 -0.22 -11.70 4.60
C GLU A 80 -0.72 -11.11 3.28
N GLU A 81 -2.03 -11.18 3.03
CA GLU A 81 -2.60 -10.65 1.80
C GLU A 81 -2.47 -9.13 1.71
N ALA A 82 -2.67 -8.41 2.82
CA ALA A 82 -2.46 -6.97 2.87
C ALA A 82 -0.99 -6.62 2.56
N ASP A 83 -0.04 -7.35 3.14
CA ASP A 83 1.38 -7.11 2.91
C ASP A 83 1.78 -7.40 1.46
N LYS A 84 1.23 -8.44 0.85
CA LYS A 84 1.43 -8.71 -0.58
C LYS A 84 0.96 -7.55 -1.44
N CYS A 85 -0.18 -6.94 -1.08
CA CYS A 85 -0.69 -5.77 -1.80
C CYS A 85 0.23 -4.56 -1.64
N PHE A 86 0.79 -4.33 -0.46
CA PHE A 86 1.77 -3.27 -0.23
C PHE A 86 3.02 -3.49 -1.07
N ASN A 87 3.54 -4.70 -1.09
CA ASN A 87 4.72 -5.04 -1.89
C ASN A 87 4.45 -4.89 -3.39
N ALA A 88 3.28 -5.32 -3.85
CA ALA A 88 2.87 -5.16 -5.25
C ALA A 88 2.78 -3.68 -5.65
N PHE A 89 2.25 -2.84 -4.77
CA PHE A 89 2.21 -1.40 -4.99
C PHE A 89 3.61 -0.81 -5.14
N SER A 90 4.49 -1.07 -4.19
CA SER A 90 5.85 -0.53 -4.18
C SER A 90 6.66 -1.00 -5.38
N TRP A 91 6.54 -2.28 -5.72
CA TRP A 91 7.28 -2.87 -6.84
C TRP A 91 6.81 -2.31 -8.18
N HIS A 92 5.50 -2.23 -8.37
CA HIS A 92 4.93 -1.66 -9.60
C HIS A 92 5.33 -0.20 -9.77
N PHE A 93 5.27 0.57 -8.69
CA PHE A 93 5.69 1.98 -8.69
C PHE A 93 7.17 2.11 -9.06
N SER A 94 8.04 1.25 -8.51
CA SER A 94 9.48 1.30 -8.82
C SER A 94 9.75 1.10 -10.30
N ARG A 95 8.99 0.24 -10.96
CA ARG A 95 9.09 0.04 -12.41
C ARG A 95 8.69 1.29 -13.18
N ILE A 96 7.58 1.90 -12.79
CA ILE A 96 7.10 3.15 -13.39
C ILE A 96 8.13 4.25 -13.25
N ASP A 97 8.68 4.41 -12.05
CA ASP A 97 9.68 5.43 -11.73
C ASP A 97 10.92 5.27 -12.60
N SER A 98 11.42 4.05 -12.75
CA SER A 98 12.58 3.76 -13.61
C SER A 98 12.31 4.08 -15.08
N VAL A 99 11.15 3.72 -15.60
CA VAL A 99 10.78 4.00 -16.99
C VAL A 99 10.67 5.50 -17.23
N LEU A 100 10.09 6.25 -16.29
CA LEU A 100 9.99 7.71 -16.41
C LEU A 100 11.34 8.40 -16.42
N GLU A 101 12.28 7.95 -15.60
CA GLU A 101 13.63 8.52 -15.57
C GLU A 101 14.38 8.28 -16.86
N GLU A 102 14.19 7.10 -17.49
CA GLU A 102 14.93 6.73 -18.70
C GLU A 102 14.27 7.22 -19.98
N GLU A 103 12.94 7.12 -20.07
CA GLU A 103 12.21 7.31 -21.34
C GLU A 103 11.23 8.48 -21.34
N GLY A 104 10.98 9.08 -20.16
CA GLY A 104 10.02 10.17 -20.01
C GLY A 104 8.56 9.71 -19.97
N PRO A 105 7.60 10.66 -19.93
CA PRO A 105 6.19 10.34 -19.78
C PRO A 105 5.62 9.54 -20.96
N LYS A 106 4.76 8.57 -20.66
CA LYS A 106 4.10 7.71 -21.64
C LYS A 106 2.61 7.57 -21.34
N GLU A 107 1.84 7.04 -22.29
CA GLU A 107 0.38 6.87 -22.21
C GLU A 107 -0.08 5.70 -21.32
N TRP A 108 0.75 5.21 -20.41
CA TRP A 108 0.37 4.07 -19.57
C TRP A 108 -0.27 4.46 -18.23
N TYR A 109 -0.33 5.72 -17.92
CA TYR A 109 -0.69 6.23 -16.59
C TYR A 109 -2.03 5.76 -16.05
N ASP A 110 -3.07 5.70 -16.87
CA ASP A 110 -4.41 5.35 -16.39
C ASP A 110 -4.46 3.93 -15.83
N LYS A 111 -3.90 2.96 -16.55
CA LYS A 111 -3.88 1.56 -16.13
C LYS A 111 -2.99 1.34 -14.92
N ASP A 112 -1.84 2.00 -14.90
CA ASP A 112 -0.90 1.89 -13.78
C ASP A 112 -1.48 2.51 -12.52
N TYR A 113 -2.13 3.65 -12.65
CA TYR A 113 -2.83 4.30 -11.55
C TYR A 113 -3.94 3.41 -10.98
N GLU A 114 -4.77 2.84 -11.85
CA GLU A 114 -5.83 1.92 -11.43
C GLU A 114 -5.25 0.71 -10.68
N TYR A 115 -4.14 0.17 -11.18
CA TYR A 115 -3.46 -0.94 -10.51
C TYR A 115 -2.99 -0.55 -9.11
N LEU A 116 -2.30 0.59 -8.99
CA LEU A 116 -1.80 1.07 -7.70
C LEU A 116 -2.94 1.32 -6.71
N SER A 117 -3.98 2.00 -7.15
CA SER A 117 -5.17 2.28 -6.32
C SER A 117 -5.86 0.98 -5.90
N THR A 118 -5.99 0.03 -6.81
CA THR A 118 -6.62 -1.26 -6.53
C THR A 118 -5.85 -2.05 -5.48
N GLN A 119 -4.51 -2.05 -5.53
CA GLN A 119 -3.69 -2.75 -4.54
C GLN A 119 -3.90 -2.19 -3.14
N LEU A 120 -3.96 -0.88 -2.99
CA LEU A 120 -4.20 -0.25 -1.69
C LEU A 120 -5.60 -0.55 -1.16
N LYS A 121 -6.60 -0.53 -2.03
CA LYS A 121 -7.99 -0.84 -1.64
C LYS A 121 -8.14 -2.30 -1.23
N LYS A 122 -7.47 -3.21 -1.91
CA LYS A 122 -7.44 -4.65 -1.52
C LYS A 122 -6.76 -4.83 -0.16
N ALA A 123 -5.64 -4.15 0.06
CA ALA A 123 -4.96 -4.20 1.36
C ALA A 123 -5.90 -3.74 2.48
N LYS A 124 -6.61 -2.63 2.26
CA LYS A 124 -7.58 -2.12 3.22
C LYS A 124 -8.70 -3.12 3.50
N GLN A 125 -9.24 -3.77 2.47
CA GLN A 125 -10.29 -4.78 2.62
C GLN A 125 -9.83 -5.93 3.54
N HIS A 126 -8.61 -6.42 3.34
CA HIS A 126 -8.07 -7.50 4.18
C HIS A 126 -7.88 -7.05 5.63
N LEU A 127 -7.38 -5.84 5.84
CA LEU A 127 -7.20 -5.30 7.20
C LEU A 127 -8.56 -5.04 7.87
N ASP A 128 -9.54 -4.53 7.13
CA ASP A 128 -10.89 -4.30 7.65
C ASP A 128 -11.55 -5.61 8.12
N GLN A 129 -11.30 -6.72 7.45
CA GLN A 129 -11.84 -8.02 7.84
C GLN A 129 -11.32 -8.47 9.21
N ILE A 130 -10.10 -8.09 9.57
CA ILE A 130 -9.54 -8.37 10.88
C ILE A 130 -10.27 -7.58 11.98
N LEU A 131 -10.69 -6.36 11.65
CA LEU A 131 -11.27 -5.41 12.61
C LEU A 131 -12.78 -5.57 12.80
N ILE A 132 -13.42 -6.46 12.07
CA ILE A 132 -14.88 -6.74 12.20
C ILE A 132 -15.20 -7.45 13.52
#